data_9d70049c32df53674ba2d6a13233b02e
#
_entry.id   9d70049c32df53674ba2d6a13233b02e
#
_cell.length_a   1.000
_cell.length_b   1.000
_cell.length_c   1.000
_cell.angle_alpha   90.00
_cell.angle_beta   90.00
_cell.angle_gamma   90.00
#
_symmetry.space_group_name_H-M   'P 1'
#
loop_
_entity.id
_entity.type
_entity.pdbx_description
1 polymer ?
#
loop_
_entity_poly.entity_id
_entity_poly.type
_entity_poly.pdbx_seq_one_letter_code
_entity_poly.pdbx_strand_id
1 'polypeptide(L)'
;AIHKPEIDPSVSYERYIFWIRDDLSCQELNTCFQKANDRSFNLVRADSALQERLKDLLPEIEQTLQNKHFGDTVLRNALFTQFMIYINRIFLRTSSSPDKKTYSSDTQVEQLLKYINRNLSENLSIDQLANRFFFSKYHMMRKFKNETGYTIHNYITSKRLLMARSLISQGMPVMKAAQASGFHDYTTFVRAYKKQFGKAPSCE
;
A
#
# COMPACT_ATOMS: atom_id res chain seq x y z
N ALA A 1 0.04 1.52 -0.91
CA ALA A 1 0.52 1.48 -2.29
C ALA A 1 1.17 0.14 -2.57
N ILE A 2 0.98 -0.35 -3.78
CA ILE A 2 1.59 -1.61 -4.23
C ILE A 2 2.66 -1.21 -5.24
N HIS A 3 3.92 -1.46 -4.92
CA HIS A 3 5.05 -1.20 -5.81
C HIS A 3 5.79 -2.50 -6.09
N LYS A 4 6.28 -2.64 -7.31
CA LYS A 4 7.30 -3.62 -7.66
C LYS A 4 8.60 -2.83 -7.89
N PRO A 5 9.63 -3.01 -7.05
CA PRO A 5 10.91 -2.40 -7.31
C PRO A 5 11.55 -3.04 -8.54
N GLU A 6 12.12 -2.23 -9.41
CA GLU A 6 13.14 -2.70 -10.36
C GLU A 6 14.45 -2.77 -9.58
N ILE A 7 14.94 -3.98 -9.39
CA ILE A 7 16.14 -4.25 -8.58
C ILE A 7 17.29 -4.47 -9.57
N ASP A 8 18.35 -3.70 -9.42
CA ASP A 8 19.62 -4.00 -10.03
C ASP A 8 20.24 -5.22 -9.31
N PRO A 9 20.42 -6.37 -9.96
CA PRO A 9 20.93 -7.57 -9.31
C PRO A 9 22.37 -7.44 -8.81
N SER A 10 23.09 -6.39 -9.23
CA SER A 10 24.47 -6.10 -8.78
C SER A 10 24.52 -5.35 -7.43
N VAL A 11 23.38 -4.84 -6.94
CA VAL A 11 23.30 -4.04 -5.70
C VAL A 11 22.52 -4.80 -4.64
N SER A 12 23.04 -4.81 -3.40
CA SER A 12 22.29 -5.36 -2.26
C SER A 12 20.99 -4.57 -2.06
N TYR A 13 19.87 -5.28 -2.03
CA TYR A 13 18.55 -4.72 -1.86
C TYR A 13 17.92 -5.21 -0.56
N GLU A 14 17.70 -4.29 0.37
CA GLU A 14 16.97 -4.53 1.60
C GLU A 14 15.60 -3.88 1.55
N ARG A 15 14.58 -4.55 2.10
CA ARG A 15 13.21 -4.05 2.12
C ARG A 15 12.53 -4.35 3.44
N TYR A 16 12.02 -3.32 4.09
CA TYR A 16 11.12 -3.41 5.23
C TYR A 16 9.67 -3.22 4.78
N ILE A 17 8.76 -4.07 5.24
CA ILE A 17 7.32 -3.99 4.95
C ILE A 17 6.59 -3.84 6.27
N PHE A 18 5.92 -2.71 6.45
CA PHE A 18 5.07 -2.45 7.59
C PHE A 18 3.60 -2.63 7.22
N TRP A 19 2.91 -3.49 7.94
CA TRP A 19 1.46 -3.62 7.89
C TRP A 19 0.86 -2.78 9.00
N ILE A 20 0.29 -1.65 8.65
CA ILE A 20 -0.23 -0.67 9.59
C ILE A 20 -1.75 -0.75 9.57
N ARG A 21 -2.36 -0.88 10.75
CA ARG A 21 -3.82 -0.79 10.90
C ARG A 21 -4.26 0.67 10.86
N ASP A 22 -5.48 0.90 10.38
CA ASP A 22 -6.05 2.25 10.24
C ASP A 22 -6.41 2.90 11.59
N ASP A 23 -6.31 2.14 12.69
CA ASP A 23 -6.63 2.56 14.07
C ASP A 23 -5.41 3.12 14.83
N LEU A 24 -4.47 3.75 14.13
CA LEU A 24 -3.38 4.45 14.81
C LEU A 24 -3.96 5.45 15.82
N SER A 25 -3.52 5.32 17.06
CA SER A 25 -4.03 6.08 18.22
C SER A 25 -3.85 7.60 18.10
N CYS A 26 -3.04 8.07 17.13
CA CYS A 26 -2.84 9.48 16.85
C CYS A 26 -3.20 9.77 15.37
N GLN A 27 -4.22 10.60 15.19
CA GLN A 27 -4.71 10.98 13.85
C GLN A 27 -3.62 11.68 13.00
N GLU A 28 -2.69 12.39 13.63
CA GLU A 28 -1.57 13.06 12.96
C GLU A 28 -0.66 12.07 12.22
N LEU A 29 -0.49 10.86 12.75
CA LEU A 29 0.33 9.82 12.13
C LEU A 29 -0.29 9.29 10.81
N ASN A 30 -1.58 9.47 10.62
CA ASN A 30 -2.31 9.04 9.41
C ASN A 30 -2.30 10.09 8.29
N THR A 31 -1.77 11.29 8.54
CA THR A 31 -1.85 12.43 7.59
C THR A 31 -1.24 12.09 6.23
N CYS A 32 -0.10 11.41 6.17
CA CYS A 32 0.53 11.02 4.92
C CYS A 32 -0.34 10.04 4.11
N PHE A 33 -1.03 9.11 4.77
CA PHE A 33 -1.92 8.15 4.10
C PHE A 33 -3.18 8.82 3.55
N GLN A 34 -3.80 9.72 4.31
CA GLN A 34 -4.96 10.48 3.86
C GLN A 34 -4.61 11.31 2.63
N LYS A 35 -3.52 12.08 2.69
CA LYS A 35 -3.06 12.90 1.56
C LYS A 35 -2.59 12.07 0.37
N ALA A 36 -2.00 10.89 0.60
CA ALA A 36 -1.62 9.97 -0.46
C ALA A 36 -2.84 9.40 -1.19
N ASN A 37 -3.93 9.11 -0.49
CA ASN A 37 -5.19 8.67 -1.09
C ASN A 37 -5.78 9.76 -2.00
N ASP A 38 -5.76 11.02 -1.56
CA ASP A 38 -6.28 12.15 -2.34
C ASP A 38 -5.46 12.40 -3.61
N ARG A 39 -4.16 12.18 -3.55
CA ARG A 39 -3.22 12.50 -4.63
C ARG A 39 -2.88 11.33 -5.56
N SER A 40 -3.27 10.11 -5.23
CA SER A 40 -2.86 8.86 -5.92
C SER A 40 -1.33 8.66 -6.01
N PHE A 41 -0.57 9.46 -5.27
CA PHE A 41 0.89 9.42 -5.22
C PHE A 41 1.35 9.22 -3.78
N ASN A 42 2.17 8.21 -3.57
CA ASN A 42 2.57 7.76 -2.23
C ASN A 42 4.04 7.32 -2.17
N LEU A 43 4.86 7.77 -3.08
CA LEU A 43 6.29 7.57 -3.02
C LEU A 43 6.94 8.74 -2.30
N VAL A 44 7.76 8.44 -1.30
CA VAL A 44 8.58 9.41 -0.59
C VAL A 44 10.03 9.03 -0.77
N ARG A 45 10.85 9.99 -1.19
CA ARG A 45 12.30 9.82 -1.20
C ARG A 45 12.90 10.47 0.03
N ALA A 46 13.64 9.66 0.78
CA ALA A 46 14.42 10.15 1.90
C ALA A 46 15.64 10.90 1.36
N ASP A 47 15.90 12.08 1.93
CA ASP A 47 17.20 12.74 1.78
C ASP A 47 18.30 11.97 2.55
N SER A 48 19.57 12.30 2.33
CA SER A 48 20.70 11.59 2.95
C SER A 48 20.64 11.59 4.49
N ALA A 49 20.24 12.69 5.10
CA ALA A 49 20.12 12.79 6.54
C ALA A 49 19.05 11.85 7.12
N LEU A 50 17.94 11.69 6.40
CA LEU A 50 16.90 10.76 6.82
C LEU A 50 17.27 9.31 6.52
N GLN A 51 17.96 9.04 5.40
CA GLN A 51 18.44 7.70 5.10
C GLN A 51 19.33 7.17 6.22
N GLU A 52 20.24 8.00 6.74
CA GLU A 52 21.08 7.65 7.90
C GLU A 52 20.23 7.33 9.14
N ARG A 53 19.25 8.16 9.47
CA ARG A 53 18.37 7.91 10.62
C ARG A 53 17.52 6.65 10.47
N LEU A 54 17.08 6.32 9.24
CA LEU A 54 16.31 5.11 8.99
C LEU A 54 17.17 3.85 9.04
N LYS A 55 18.47 3.92 8.70
CA LYS A 55 19.40 2.81 8.82
C LYS A 55 19.54 2.31 10.25
N ASP A 56 19.46 3.21 11.22
CA ASP A 56 19.55 2.86 12.65
C ASP A 56 18.19 2.45 13.20
N LEU A 57 17.14 3.20 12.85
CA LEU A 57 15.80 3.03 13.41
C LEU A 57 15.13 1.73 12.98
N LEU A 58 15.29 1.32 11.71
CA LEU A 58 14.60 0.14 11.18
C LEU A 58 15.09 -1.18 11.81
N PRO A 59 16.40 -1.43 11.94
CA PRO A 59 16.92 -2.58 12.68
C PRO A 59 16.51 -2.59 14.17
N GLU A 60 16.46 -1.42 14.81
CA GLU A 60 16.03 -1.32 16.20
C GLU A 60 14.55 -1.74 16.37
N ILE A 61 13.68 -1.29 15.47
CA ILE A 61 12.28 -1.76 15.44
C ILE A 61 12.23 -3.27 15.26
N GLU A 62 13.03 -3.85 14.35
CA GLU A 62 13.07 -5.28 14.11
C GLU A 62 13.52 -6.06 15.35
N GLN A 63 14.55 -5.60 16.07
CA GLN A 63 14.99 -6.21 17.31
C GLN A 63 13.90 -6.30 18.35
N THR A 64 13.07 -5.26 18.51
CA THR A 64 11.95 -5.27 19.47
C THR A 64 10.84 -6.26 19.09
N LEU A 65 10.82 -6.78 17.85
CA LEU A 65 9.90 -7.83 17.42
C LEU A 65 10.42 -9.23 17.75
N GLN A 66 11.74 -9.42 17.75
CA GLN A 66 12.41 -10.70 17.99
C GLN A 66 12.63 -10.95 19.48
N ASN A 67 12.89 -9.93 20.25
CA ASN A 67 13.16 -9.99 21.68
C ASN A 67 11.87 -9.92 22.51
N LYS A 68 11.94 -10.43 23.76
CA LYS A 68 10.86 -10.35 24.74
C LYS A 68 11.37 -9.75 26.06
N HIS A 69 12.07 -8.63 25.97
CA HIS A 69 12.57 -7.93 27.14
C HIS A 69 11.48 -7.05 27.75
N PHE A 70 11.72 -6.65 28.98
CA PHE A 70 10.84 -5.68 29.65
C PHE A 70 10.77 -4.38 28.85
N GLY A 71 9.56 -3.95 28.54
CA GLY A 71 9.31 -2.69 27.85
C GLY A 71 9.41 -2.73 26.31
N ASP A 72 9.76 -3.86 25.66
CA ASP A 72 9.89 -3.95 24.19
C ASP A 72 8.64 -3.49 23.45
N THR A 73 7.45 -3.76 23.96
CA THR A 73 6.20 -3.29 23.37
C THR A 73 6.09 -1.77 23.38
N VAL A 74 6.49 -1.13 24.48
CA VAL A 74 6.45 0.34 24.64
C VAL A 74 7.51 0.95 23.74
N LEU A 75 8.73 0.40 23.77
CA LEU A 75 9.84 0.84 22.93
C LEU A 75 9.49 0.75 21.45
N ARG A 76 8.97 -0.38 21.01
CA ARG A 76 8.52 -0.58 19.62
C ARG A 76 7.48 0.46 19.19
N ASN A 77 6.50 0.75 20.03
CA ASN A 77 5.49 1.77 19.72
C ASN A 77 6.10 3.16 19.62
N ALA A 78 7.06 3.49 20.46
CA ALA A 78 7.78 4.76 20.42
C ALA A 78 8.63 4.89 19.14
N LEU A 79 9.41 3.87 18.80
CA LEU A 79 10.21 3.82 17.56
C LEU A 79 9.35 3.87 16.31
N PHE A 80 8.24 3.15 16.30
CA PHE A 80 7.28 3.19 15.20
C PHE A 80 6.63 4.57 15.07
N THR A 81 6.28 5.21 16.17
CA THR A 81 5.76 6.59 16.18
C THR A 81 6.78 7.56 15.59
N GLN A 82 8.05 7.43 16.00
CA GLN A 82 9.15 8.23 15.46
C GLN A 82 9.32 8.02 13.95
N PHE A 83 9.30 6.77 13.50
CA PHE A 83 9.31 6.42 12.07
C PHE A 83 8.17 7.11 11.31
N MET A 84 6.95 7.01 11.80
CA MET A 84 5.78 7.62 11.17
C MET A 84 5.86 9.15 11.13
N ILE A 85 6.41 9.79 12.16
CA ILE A 85 6.65 11.24 12.16
C ILE A 85 7.64 11.63 11.05
N TYR A 86 8.72 10.87 10.87
CA TYR A 86 9.69 11.14 9.80
C TYR A 86 9.04 11.00 8.42
N ILE A 87 8.29 9.93 8.18
CA ILE A 87 7.58 9.73 6.91
C ILE A 87 6.59 10.87 6.64
N ASN A 88 5.79 11.27 7.63
CA ASN A 88 4.85 12.37 7.48
C ASN A 88 5.56 13.70 7.16
N ARG A 89 6.65 14.02 7.87
CA ARG A 89 7.42 15.25 7.63
C ARG A 89 7.97 15.34 6.22
N ILE A 90 8.50 14.24 5.67
CA ILE A 90 9.00 14.22 4.29
C ILE A 90 7.85 14.34 3.32
N PHE A 91 6.80 13.55 3.52
CA PHE A 91 5.64 13.57 2.64
C PHE A 91 5.03 14.97 2.56
N LEU A 92 4.98 15.69 3.67
CA LEU A 92 4.48 17.06 3.72
C LEU A 92 5.44 18.06 3.05
N ARG A 93 6.75 17.91 3.22
CA ARG A 93 7.76 18.75 2.53
C ARG A 93 7.73 18.53 1.02
N THR A 94 7.76 17.29 0.55
CA THR A 94 7.69 16.95 -0.87
C THR A 94 6.38 17.44 -1.50
N SER A 95 5.33 17.56 -0.70
CA SER A 95 4.04 18.07 -1.13
C SER A 95 4.00 19.59 -1.36
N SER A 96 4.95 20.32 -0.81
CA SER A 96 5.04 21.78 -0.88
C SER A 96 5.97 22.29 -1.98
N SER A 97 6.81 21.43 -2.54
CA SER A 97 7.72 21.76 -3.64
C SER A 97 7.05 21.49 -4.99
N PRO A 98 6.97 22.49 -5.87
CA PRO A 98 6.45 22.33 -7.22
C PRO A 98 7.45 21.67 -8.17
N ASP A 99 8.44 20.93 -7.68
CA ASP A 99 9.40 20.22 -8.53
C ASP A 99 8.71 19.06 -9.29
N LYS A 100 8.04 19.48 -10.38
CA LYS A 100 7.39 18.67 -11.40
C LYS A 100 8.36 17.75 -12.18
N LYS A 101 9.60 17.58 -11.75
CA LYS A 101 10.65 17.04 -12.64
C LYS A 101 11.04 15.57 -12.43
N THR A 102 10.36 14.77 -11.59
CA THR A 102 10.93 13.44 -11.38
C THR A 102 10.00 12.24 -11.62
N TYR A 103 8.73 12.41 -11.87
CA TYR A 103 7.89 11.33 -12.40
C TYR A 103 6.78 11.93 -13.24
N SER A 104 6.92 11.86 -14.56
CA SER A 104 5.78 11.94 -15.46
C SER A 104 4.96 10.65 -15.28
N SER A 105 4.26 10.52 -14.13
CA SER A 105 3.19 9.53 -14.09
C SER A 105 2.23 9.95 -15.17
N ASP A 106 1.98 9.06 -16.11
CA ASP A 106 1.02 9.34 -17.16
C ASP A 106 -0.32 9.67 -16.52
N THR A 107 -0.82 10.86 -16.79
CA THR A 107 -2.08 11.38 -16.22
C THR A 107 -3.23 10.36 -16.38
N GLN A 108 -3.19 9.54 -17.43
CA GLN A 108 -4.20 8.52 -17.70
C GLN A 108 -4.07 7.32 -16.74
N VAL A 109 -2.84 6.85 -16.44
CA VAL A 109 -2.65 5.76 -15.46
C VAL A 109 -2.99 6.24 -14.06
N GLU A 110 -2.70 7.48 -13.74
CA GLU A 110 -3.10 8.09 -12.47
C GLU A 110 -4.63 8.16 -12.32
N GLN A 111 -5.33 8.57 -13.37
CA GLN A 111 -6.81 8.58 -13.38
C GLN A 111 -7.38 7.16 -13.26
N LEU A 112 -6.77 6.17 -13.94
CA LEU A 112 -7.15 4.77 -13.85
C LEU A 112 -6.96 4.23 -12.42
N LEU A 113 -5.84 4.53 -11.77
CA LEU A 113 -5.58 4.16 -10.38
C LEU A 113 -6.61 4.78 -9.42
N LYS A 114 -6.92 6.08 -9.58
CA LYS A 114 -7.95 6.77 -8.79
C LYS A 114 -9.32 6.10 -8.96
N TYR A 115 -9.68 5.78 -10.19
CA TYR A 115 -10.94 5.12 -10.48
C TYR A 115 -11.02 3.73 -9.85
N ILE A 116 -10.00 2.90 -10.03
CA ILE A 116 -9.94 1.56 -9.43
C ILE A 116 -10.09 1.64 -7.91
N ASN A 117 -9.33 2.53 -7.25
CA ASN A 117 -9.35 2.64 -5.79
C ASN A 117 -10.72 3.10 -5.24
N ARG A 118 -11.46 3.89 -5.99
CA ARG A 118 -12.81 4.38 -5.58
C ARG A 118 -13.94 3.37 -5.84
N ASN A 119 -13.69 2.40 -6.73
CA ASN A 119 -14.73 1.47 -7.20
C ASN A 119 -14.35 0.00 -6.95
N LEU A 120 -13.61 -0.31 -5.87
CA LEU A 120 -13.12 -1.67 -5.60
C LEU A 120 -14.25 -2.71 -5.45
N SER A 121 -15.41 -2.31 -4.92
CA SER A 121 -16.59 -3.16 -4.78
C SER A 121 -17.28 -3.47 -6.12
N GLU A 122 -17.02 -2.67 -7.15
CA GLU A 122 -17.69 -2.77 -8.44
C GLU A 122 -17.03 -3.79 -9.38
N ASN A 123 -17.71 -4.08 -10.50
CA ASN A 123 -17.11 -4.90 -11.55
C ASN A 123 -16.02 -4.07 -12.28
N LEU A 124 -14.76 -4.45 -12.08
CA LEU A 124 -13.59 -3.80 -12.67
C LEU A 124 -12.96 -4.70 -13.76
N SER A 125 -13.75 -5.08 -14.78
CA SER A 125 -13.22 -5.85 -15.90
C SER A 125 -12.28 -5.01 -16.77
N ILE A 126 -11.30 -5.67 -17.40
CA ILE A 126 -10.35 -5.00 -18.32
C ILE A 126 -11.12 -4.30 -19.45
N ASP A 127 -12.21 -4.91 -19.93
CA ASP A 127 -13.04 -4.35 -21.00
C ASP A 127 -13.70 -3.04 -20.58
N GLN A 128 -14.30 -3.02 -19.39
CA GLN A 128 -14.93 -1.80 -18.86
C GLN A 128 -13.92 -0.69 -18.63
N LEU A 129 -12.76 -1.02 -18.07
CA LEU A 129 -11.70 -0.04 -17.84
C LEU A 129 -11.13 0.50 -19.16
N ALA A 130 -10.87 -0.36 -20.14
CA ALA A 130 -10.38 0.04 -21.45
C ALA A 130 -11.37 0.97 -22.18
N ASN A 131 -12.66 0.62 -22.18
CA ASN A 131 -13.71 1.45 -22.79
C ASN A 131 -13.84 2.81 -22.08
N ARG A 132 -13.83 2.82 -20.74
CA ARG A 132 -13.98 4.04 -19.95
C ARG A 132 -12.85 5.04 -20.14
N PHE A 133 -11.62 4.55 -20.28
CA PHE A 133 -10.43 5.39 -20.41
C PHE A 133 -9.92 5.52 -21.85
N PHE A 134 -10.70 5.05 -22.83
CA PHE A 134 -10.38 5.12 -24.26
C PHE A 134 -9.04 4.50 -24.62
N PHE A 135 -8.71 3.39 -23.98
CA PHE A 135 -7.53 2.60 -24.28
C PHE A 135 -7.86 1.34 -25.10
N SER A 136 -6.90 0.88 -25.90
CA SER A 136 -6.90 -0.53 -26.27
C SER A 136 -6.49 -1.37 -25.03
N LYS A 137 -7.11 -2.54 -24.85
CA LYS A 137 -6.86 -3.44 -23.70
C LYS A 137 -5.35 -3.70 -23.50
N TYR A 138 -4.67 -4.05 -24.58
CA TYR A 138 -3.25 -4.38 -24.57
C TYR A 138 -2.39 -3.18 -24.15
N HIS A 139 -2.66 -2.01 -24.71
CA HIS A 139 -1.93 -0.79 -24.39
C HIS A 139 -2.12 -0.41 -22.92
N MET A 140 -3.37 -0.43 -22.41
CA MET A 140 -3.68 -0.15 -21.01
C MET A 140 -2.94 -1.11 -20.06
N MET A 141 -3.02 -2.43 -20.30
CA MET A 141 -2.38 -3.43 -19.45
C MET A 141 -0.85 -3.26 -19.43
N ARG A 142 -0.22 -3.04 -20.60
CA ARG A 142 1.22 -2.82 -20.71
C ARG A 142 1.65 -1.55 -20.01
N LYS A 143 0.96 -0.43 -20.27
CA LYS A 143 1.26 0.87 -19.68
C LYS A 143 1.11 0.84 -18.17
N PHE A 144 0.00 0.30 -17.66
CA PHE A 144 -0.24 0.14 -16.23
C PHE A 144 0.86 -0.71 -15.57
N LYS A 145 1.25 -1.83 -16.19
CA LYS A 145 2.33 -2.70 -15.66
C LYS A 145 3.69 -2.00 -15.67
N ASN A 146 4.01 -1.25 -16.70
CA ASN A 146 5.27 -0.52 -16.79
C ASN A 146 5.37 0.56 -15.69
N GLU A 147 4.28 1.29 -15.42
CA GLU A 147 4.30 2.37 -14.42
C GLU A 147 4.14 1.89 -12.99
N THR A 148 3.33 0.85 -12.76
CA THR A 148 3.03 0.37 -11.39
C THR A 148 3.83 -0.85 -10.99
N GLY A 149 4.43 -1.57 -11.95
CA GLY A 149 5.06 -2.88 -11.75
C GLY A 149 4.08 -4.04 -11.57
N TYR A 150 2.77 -3.81 -11.57
CA TYR A 150 1.73 -4.82 -11.36
C TYR A 150 0.80 -4.93 -12.56
N THR A 151 0.24 -6.14 -12.77
CA THR A 151 -0.93 -6.25 -13.65
C THR A 151 -2.14 -5.59 -12.98
N ILE A 152 -3.07 -5.06 -13.78
CA ILE A 152 -4.32 -4.45 -13.26
C ILE A 152 -5.07 -5.44 -12.37
N HIS A 153 -5.16 -6.72 -12.79
CA HIS A 153 -5.82 -7.77 -12.01
C HIS A 153 -5.17 -7.98 -10.63
N ASN A 154 -3.84 -8.09 -10.59
CA ASN A 154 -3.12 -8.27 -9.32
C ASN A 154 -3.27 -7.04 -8.41
N TYR A 155 -3.27 -5.85 -8.99
CA TYR A 155 -3.49 -4.61 -8.25
C TYR A 155 -4.87 -4.58 -7.60
N ILE A 156 -5.93 -4.81 -8.39
CA ILE A 156 -7.32 -4.85 -7.90
C ILE A 156 -7.47 -5.92 -6.81
N THR A 157 -6.99 -7.15 -7.06
CA THR A 157 -7.08 -8.25 -6.09
C THR A 157 -6.40 -7.88 -4.77
N SER A 158 -5.19 -7.35 -4.80
CA SER A 158 -4.48 -6.96 -3.58
C SER A 158 -5.18 -5.84 -2.82
N LYS A 159 -5.74 -4.85 -3.52
CA LYS A 159 -6.51 -3.76 -2.89
C LYS A 159 -7.80 -4.27 -2.24
N ARG A 160 -8.52 -5.15 -2.91
CA ARG A 160 -9.72 -5.81 -2.37
C ARG A 160 -9.40 -6.63 -1.12
N LEU A 161 -8.28 -7.37 -1.12
CA LEU A 161 -7.85 -8.15 0.03
C LEU A 161 -7.50 -7.26 1.23
N LEU A 162 -6.84 -6.13 1.01
CA LEU A 162 -6.56 -5.15 2.07
C LEU A 162 -7.86 -4.56 2.63
N MET A 163 -8.81 -4.21 1.76
CA MET A 163 -10.14 -3.73 2.19
C MET A 163 -10.88 -4.79 3.00
N ALA A 164 -10.92 -6.03 2.53
CA ALA A 164 -11.56 -7.14 3.25
C ALA A 164 -10.93 -7.34 4.64
N ARG A 165 -9.60 -7.31 4.72
CA ARG A 165 -8.88 -7.43 5.98
C ARG A 165 -9.25 -6.33 6.97
N SER A 166 -9.32 -5.08 6.52
CA SER A 166 -9.75 -3.95 7.35
C SER A 166 -11.19 -4.13 7.85
N LEU A 167 -12.11 -4.58 7.01
CA LEU A 167 -13.50 -4.85 7.39
C LEU A 167 -13.60 -5.99 8.41
N ILE A 168 -12.82 -7.06 8.26
CA ILE A 168 -12.78 -8.18 9.21
C ILE A 168 -12.23 -7.71 10.55
N SER A 169 -11.15 -6.94 10.57
CA SER A 169 -10.58 -6.41 11.82
C SER A 169 -11.52 -5.45 12.57
N GLN A 170 -12.48 -4.85 11.87
CA GLN A 170 -13.58 -4.05 12.44
C GLN A 170 -14.77 -4.89 12.91
N GLY A 171 -14.66 -6.22 12.85
CA GLY A 171 -15.71 -7.14 13.32
C GLY A 171 -16.73 -7.57 12.27
N MET A 172 -16.52 -7.20 10.99
CA MET A 172 -17.42 -7.66 9.92
C MET A 172 -17.26 -9.16 9.67
N PRO A 173 -18.35 -9.94 9.53
CA PRO A 173 -18.28 -11.35 9.17
C PRO A 173 -17.50 -11.55 7.86
N VAL A 174 -16.62 -12.56 7.83
CA VAL A 174 -15.66 -12.80 6.73
C VAL A 174 -16.34 -12.85 5.36
N MET A 175 -17.47 -13.54 5.24
CA MET A 175 -18.22 -13.62 3.98
C MET A 175 -18.74 -12.26 3.52
N LYS A 176 -19.27 -11.45 4.46
CA LYS A 176 -19.75 -10.09 4.16
C LYS A 176 -18.60 -9.17 3.76
N ALA A 177 -17.45 -9.27 4.45
CA ALA A 177 -16.25 -8.50 4.14
C ALA A 177 -15.72 -8.84 2.73
N ALA A 178 -15.72 -10.12 2.34
CA ALA A 178 -15.35 -10.54 0.99
C ALA A 178 -16.27 -9.91 -0.07
N GLN A 179 -17.58 -9.99 0.11
CA GLN A 179 -18.57 -9.41 -0.81
C GLN A 179 -18.44 -7.88 -0.88
N ALA A 180 -18.38 -7.20 0.26
CA ALA A 180 -18.22 -5.74 0.33
C ALA A 180 -16.93 -5.24 -0.33
N SER A 181 -15.89 -6.09 -0.37
CA SER A 181 -14.62 -5.80 -1.05
C SER A 181 -14.62 -6.13 -2.54
N GLY A 182 -15.74 -6.61 -3.10
CA GLY A 182 -15.87 -6.91 -4.53
C GLY A 182 -15.44 -8.32 -4.94
N PHE A 183 -15.33 -9.27 -4.00
CA PHE A 183 -15.17 -10.69 -4.35
C PHE A 183 -16.53 -11.33 -4.54
N HIS A 184 -16.76 -11.87 -5.73
CA HIS A 184 -18.01 -12.59 -6.07
C HIS A 184 -17.95 -14.08 -5.73
N ASP A 185 -16.74 -14.63 -5.64
CA ASP A 185 -16.50 -16.04 -5.30
C ASP A 185 -15.67 -16.15 -4.00
N TYR A 186 -16.27 -16.80 -3.01
CA TYR A 186 -15.68 -16.96 -1.68
C TYR A 186 -14.44 -17.85 -1.69
N THR A 187 -14.43 -18.89 -2.53
CA THR A 187 -13.30 -19.82 -2.62
C THR A 187 -12.06 -19.09 -3.19
N THR A 188 -12.28 -18.29 -4.22
CA THR A 188 -11.23 -17.44 -4.82
C THR A 188 -10.70 -16.43 -3.80
N PHE A 189 -11.57 -15.80 -3.02
CA PHE A 189 -11.20 -14.89 -1.95
C PHE A 189 -10.31 -15.58 -0.91
N VAL A 190 -10.75 -16.70 -0.33
CA VAL A 190 -9.99 -17.40 0.72
C VAL A 190 -8.61 -17.85 0.23
N ARG A 191 -8.53 -18.35 -1.01
CA ARG A 191 -7.26 -18.76 -1.62
C ARG A 191 -6.31 -17.58 -1.80
N ALA A 192 -6.82 -16.46 -2.33
CA ALA A 192 -6.04 -15.23 -2.52
C ALA A 192 -5.61 -14.62 -1.18
N TYR A 193 -6.48 -14.65 -0.18
CA TYR A 193 -6.21 -14.15 1.16
C TYR A 193 -5.07 -14.92 1.84
N LYS A 194 -5.14 -16.25 1.84
CA LYS A 194 -4.07 -17.11 2.36
C LYS A 194 -2.74 -16.87 1.64
N LYS A 195 -2.78 -16.73 0.32
CA LYS A 195 -1.57 -16.46 -0.47
C LYS A 195 -0.94 -15.11 -0.11
N GLN A 196 -1.73 -14.07 0.17
CA GLN A 196 -1.24 -12.74 0.46
C GLN A 196 -0.80 -12.55 1.91
N PHE A 197 -1.54 -13.13 2.87
CA PHE A 197 -1.34 -12.86 4.30
C PHE A 197 -0.79 -14.06 5.08
N GLY A 198 -0.61 -15.23 4.45
CA GLY A 198 -0.08 -16.43 5.07
C GLY A 198 -1.05 -17.17 6.00
N LYS A 199 -2.22 -16.58 6.29
CA LYS A 199 -3.24 -17.15 7.18
C LYS A 199 -4.64 -17.06 6.58
N ALA A 200 -5.58 -17.86 7.10
CA ALA A 200 -6.96 -17.81 6.66
C ALA A 200 -7.66 -16.53 7.17
N PRO A 201 -8.65 -16.01 6.45
CA PRO A 201 -9.39 -14.82 6.87
C PRO A 201 -10.17 -15.01 8.19
N SER A 202 -10.48 -16.24 8.58
CA SER A 202 -11.09 -16.58 9.86
C SER A 202 -10.14 -16.54 11.06
N CYS A 203 -8.83 -16.36 10.82
CA CYS A 203 -7.79 -16.26 11.83
C CYS A 203 -7.29 -14.82 12.02
N GLU A 204 -8.05 -13.82 11.54
CA GLU A 204 -7.69 -12.40 11.63
C GLU A 204 -7.97 -11.77 12.97
#